data_58bfac6b499626b00cca5cf64bf25edf
#
_entry.id   58bfac6b499626b00cca5cf64bf25edf
#
_cell.length_a   1.000
_cell.length_b   1.000
_cell.length_c   1.000
_cell.angle_alpha   90.00
_cell.angle_beta   90.00
_cell.angle_gamma   90.00
#
_symmetry.space_group_name_H-M   'P 1'
#
loop_
_entity.id
_entity.type
_entity.pdbx_description
1 polymer ?
#
loop_
_entity_poly.entity_id
_entity_poly.type
_entity_poly.pdbx_seq_one_letter_code
_entity_poly.pdbx_strand_id
1 'polypeptide(L)'
;MEYAILFLPLIGSLIGYLGKSLTKYFAEISTSLFVSISAVLSVFVFWNGIQNDIYGNYIIFEWINSGNFTANWSINIDPLSSVMLVVVTFVSALVHIYSIGYMSHDPHKPRFMSYLSLFTFSMLALVVSDNFLQLFFGWEGVGLCSYLLIGFWYKKETANNAA
;
A
#
# COMPACT_ATOMS: atom_id res chain seq x y z
N MET A 1 -8.63 12.04 -6.70
CA MET A 1 -8.20 11.70 -5.33
C MET A 1 -7.82 10.23 -5.24
N GLU A 2 -8.55 9.38 -5.90
CA GLU A 2 -8.49 7.91 -5.90
C GLU A 2 -7.10 7.40 -6.30
N TYR A 3 -6.52 7.96 -7.37
CA TYR A 3 -5.14 7.66 -7.79
C TYR A 3 -4.10 7.97 -6.70
N ALA A 4 -4.29 9.08 -5.99
CA ALA A 4 -3.36 9.48 -4.94
C ALA A 4 -3.40 8.49 -3.77
N ILE A 5 -4.58 8.01 -3.37
CA ILE A 5 -4.73 7.02 -2.28
C ILE A 5 -3.91 5.77 -2.61
N LEU A 6 -4.01 5.27 -3.85
CA LEU A 6 -3.31 4.06 -4.28
C LEU A 6 -1.81 4.28 -4.42
N PHE A 7 -1.37 5.34 -5.11
CA PHE A 7 0.03 5.49 -5.52
C PHE A 7 0.92 6.17 -4.47
N LEU A 8 0.38 6.94 -3.51
CA LEU A 8 1.19 7.56 -2.46
C LEU A 8 2.00 6.56 -1.64
N PRO A 9 1.46 5.42 -1.16
CA PRO A 9 2.26 4.42 -0.48
C PRO A 9 3.36 3.81 -1.36
N LEU A 10 3.11 3.60 -2.66
CA LEU A 10 4.12 3.12 -3.60
C LEU A 10 5.26 4.13 -3.75
N ILE A 11 4.92 5.40 -3.97
CA ILE A 11 5.91 6.49 -4.06
C ILE A 11 6.70 6.59 -2.74
N GLY A 12 6.00 6.50 -1.60
CA GLY A 12 6.62 6.46 -0.28
C GLY A 12 7.62 5.32 -0.12
N SER A 13 7.26 4.12 -0.57
CA SER A 13 8.15 2.95 -0.57
C SER A 13 9.42 3.19 -1.39
N LEU A 14 9.28 3.68 -2.62
CA LEU A 14 10.41 3.94 -3.52
C LEU A 14 11.32 5.05 -2.97
N ILE A 15 10.74 6.16 -2.54
CA ILE A 15 11.48 7.30 -1.96
C ILE A 15 12.17 6.87 -0.66
N GLY A 16 11.49 6.11 0.20
CA GLY A 16 12.06 5.60 1.44
C GLY A 16 13.25 4.68 1.21
N TYR A 17 13.17 3.80 0.20
CA TYR A 17 14.26 2.89 -0.14
C TYR A 17 15.45 3.61 -0.78
N LEU A 18 15.21 4.46 -1.76
CA LEU A 18 16.25 5.21 -2.48
C LEU A 18 16.89 6.29 -1.60
N GLY A 19 16.08 6.94 -0.76
CA GLY A 19 16.52 8.02 0.13
C GLY A 19 17.25 7.59 1.40
N LYS A 20 17.53 6.30 1.56
CA LYS A 20 18.23 5.74 2.75
C LYS A 20 19.57 6.39 3.05
N SER A 21 20.22 6.98 2.05
CA SER A 21 21.53 7.66 2.18
C SER A 21 21.42 9.16 2.49
N LEU A 22 20.23 9.77 2.41
CA LEU A 22 20.06 11.22 2.56
C LEU A 22 20.16 11.65 4.04
N THR A 23 19.25 11.14 4.88
CA THR A 23 19.29 11.41 6.32
C THR A 23 18.82 10.19 7.12
N LYS A 24 19.19 10.15 8.41
CA LYS A 24 18.87 9.04 9.33
C LYS A 24 17.36 8.75 9.46
N TYR A 25 16.53 9.80 9.35
CA TYR A 25 15.07 9.70 9.56
C TYR A 25 14.24 9.88 8.28
N PHE A 26 14.90 10.06 7.15
CA PHE A 26 14.22 10.39 5.89
C PHE A 26 13.20 9.34 5.46
N ALA A 27 13.58 8.07 5.47
CA ALA A 27 12.68 6.98 5.07
C ALA A 27 11.46 6.86 5.99
N GLU A 28 11.65 7.00 7.29
CA GLU A 28 10.58 6.92 8.29
C GLU A 28 9.56 8.04 8.12
N ILE A 29 10.05 9.27 7.96
CA ILE A 29 9.19 10.45 7.81
C ILE A 29 8.46 10.41 6.47
N SER A 30 9.15 10.12 5.38
CA SER A 30 8.55 10.10 4.05
C SER A 30 7.48 9.03 3.92
N THR A 31 7.77 7.77 4.28
CA THR A 31 6.80 6.68 4.19
C THR A 31 5.58 6.93 5.08
N SER A 32 5.79 7.33 6.34
CA SER A 32 4.70 7.62 7.27
C SER A 32 3.84 8.81 6.80
N LEU A 33 4.47 9.84 6.25
CA LEU A 33 3.76 11.00 5.70
C LEU A 33 2.85 10.61 4.53
N PHE A 34 3.40 9.88 3.53
CA PHE A 34 2.63 9.50 2.36
C PHE A 34 1.46 8.57 2.71
N VAL A 35 1.66 7.61 3.60
CA VAL A 35 0.58 6.73 4.06
C VAL A 35 -0.46 7.49 4.88
N SER A 36 -0.04 8.46 5.72
CA SER A 36 -0.97 9.30 6.48
C SER A 36 -1.80 10.21 5.57
N ILE A 37 -1.21 10.77 4.51
CA ILE A 37 -1.95 11.54 3.50
C ILE A 37 -2.96 10.63 2.80
N SER A 38 -2.56 9.41 2.42
CA SER A 38 -3.45 8.42 1.81
C SER A 38 -4.63 8.10 2.75
N ALA A 39 -4.41 7.98 4.06
CA ALA A 39 -5.45 7.76 5.05
C ALA A 39 -6.44 8.94 5.13
N VAL A 40 -5.96 10.17 5.13
CA VAL A 40 -6.83 11.36 5.11
C VAL A 40 -7.67 11.39 3.83
N LEU A 41 -7.05 11.15 2.66
CA LEU A 41 -7.76 11.13 1.38
C LEU A 41 -8.82 10.02 1.32
N SER A 42 -8.56 8.84 1.89
CA SER A 42 -9.54 7.75 1.92
C SER A 42 -10.79 8.11 2.74
N VAL A 43 -10.63 8.84 3.85
CA VAL A 43 -11.76 9.37 4.62
C VAL A 43 -12.58 10.35 3.79
N PHE A 44 -11.94 11.23 2.99
CA PHE A 44 -12.66 12.14 2.10
C PHE A 44 -13.44 11.41 1.01
N VAL A 45 -12.84 10.37 0.39
CA VAL A 45 -13.53 9.56 -0.63
C VAL A 45 -14.72 8.83 -0.02
N PHE A 46 -14.55 8.23 1.15
CA PHE A 46 -15.62 7.57 1.89
C PHE A 46 -16.77 8.54 2.23
N TRP A 47 -16.44 9.73 2.75
CA TRP A 47 -17.44 10.75 3.10
C TRP A 47 -18.21 11.23 1.87
N ASN A 48 -17.51 11.51 0.77
CA ASN A 48 -18.15 11.90 -0.49
C ASN A 48 -19.03 10.80 -1.07
N GLY A 49 -18.60 9.53 -0.97
CA GLY A 49 -19.42 8.40 -1.36
C GLY A 49 -20.76 8.35 -0.63
N ILE A 50 -20.72 8.51 0.70
CA ILE A 50 -21.96 8.50 1.51
C ILE A 50 -22.86 9.70 1.23
N GLN A 51 -22.31 10.92 1.10
CA GLN A 51 -23.10 12.13 0.97
C GLN A 51 -23.69 12.33 -0.43
N ASN A 52 -22.92 11.98 -1.46
CA ASN A 52 -23.23 12.35 -2.84
C ASN A 52 -23.44 11.12 -3.74
N ASP A 53 -23.38 9.92 -3.20
CA ASP A 53 -23.45 8.64 -3.94
C ASP A 53 -22.44 8.58 -5.11
N ILE A 54 -21.25 9.18 -4.89
CA ILE A 54 -20.19 9.26 -5.89
C ILE A 54 -19.32 8.01 -5.78
N TYR A 55 -19.71 6.99 -6.50
CA TYR A 55 -18.94 5.75 -6.69
C TYR A 55 -18.63 5.59 -8.17
N GLY A 56 -17.60 4.84 -8.51
CA GLY A 56 -17.26 4.62 -9.92
C GLY A 56 -16.01 3.80 -10.16
N ASN A 57 -15.85 3.43 -11.43
CA ASN A 57 -14.69 2.70 -11.91
C ASN A 57 -13.82 3.64 -12.75
N TYR A 58 -12.55 3.79 -12.34
CA TYR A 58 -11.57 4.68 -12.97
C TYR A 58 -10.51 3.83 -13.67
N ILE A 59 -10.62 3.67 -14.97
CA ILE A 59 -9.64 2.94 -15.79
C ILE A 59 -8.35 3.74 -15.86
N ILE A 60 -7.22 3.10 -15.49
CA ILE A 60 -5.88 3.69 -15.57
C ILE A 60 -5.27 3.40 -16.94
N PHE A 61 -5.28 2.14 -17.34
CA PHE A 61 -4.82 1.68 -18.67
C PHE A 61 -5.36 0.28 -19.00
N GLU A 62 -5.39 -0.04 -20.29
CA GLU A 62 -5.67 -1.40 -20.76
C GLU A 62 -4.42 -2.26 -20.53
N TRP A 63 -4.56 -3.28 -19.69
CA TRP A 63 -3.44 -4.15 -19.34
C TRP A 63 -3.30 -5.32 -20.31
N ILE A 64 -4.37 -6.06 -20.51
CA ILE A 64 -4.40 -7.21 -21.41
C ILE A 64 -5.59 -7.06 -22.36
N ASN A 65 -5.31 -7.13 -23.66
CA ASN A 65 -6.33 -7.14 -24.70
C ASN A 65 -5.97 -8.24 -25.69
N SER A 66 -6.74 -9.34 -25.69
CA SER A 66 -6.51 -10.49 -26.56
C SER A 66 -7.84 -11.06 -27.07
N GLY A 67 -8.23 -10.68 -28.25
CA GLY A 67 -9.50 -11.10 -28.87
C GLY A 67 -10.71 -10.67 -28.05
N ASN A 68 -11.47 -11.62 -27.54
CA ASN A 68 -12.64 -11.36 -26.70
C ASN A 68 -12.32 -11.16 -25.20
N PHE A 69 -11.07 -11.27 -24.80
CA PHE A 69 -10.64 -11.11 -23.42
C PHE A 69 -9.94 -9.79 -23.21
N THR A 70 -10.51 -8.95 -22.35
CA THR A 70 -9.93 -7.65 -21.96
C THR A 70 -9.83 -7.59 -20.45
N ALA A 71 -8.67 -7.18 -19.92
CA ALA A 71 -8.49 -6.86 -18.51
C ALA A 71 -7.83 -5.48 -18.40
N ASN A 72 -8.49 -4.59 -17.71
CA ASN A 72 -8.02 -3.24 -17.48
C ASN A 72 -7.38 -3.13 -16.09
N TRP A 73 -6.41 -2.25 -15.96
CA TRP A 73 -5.99 -1.79 -14.63
C TRP A 73 -6.87 -0.61 -14.25
N SER A 74 -7.67 -0.79 -13.21
CA SER A 74 -8.68 0.18 -12.81
C SER A 74 -8.73 0.36 -11.29
N ILE A 75 -9.34 1.44 -10.86
CA ILE A 75 -9.67 1.70 -9.46
C ILE A 75 -11.19 1.65 -9.36
N ASN A 76 -11.72 0.59 -8.78
CA ASN A 76 -13.15 0.45 -8.53
C ASN A 76 -13.48 0.91 -7.11
N ILE A 77 -14.28 1.98 -7.01
CA ILE A 77 -14.77 2.51 -5.74
C ILE A 77 -16.25 2.22 -5.64
N ASP A 78 -16.60 1.36 -4.70
CA ASP A 78 -17.96 1.04 -4.27
C ASP A 78 -18.10 1.27 -2.75
N PRO A 79 -19.29 1.14 -2.16
CA PRO A 79 -19.47 1.31 -0.72
C PRO A 79 -18.56 0.41 0.12
N LEU A 80 -18.35 -0.84 -0.30
CA LEU A 80 -17.52 -1.80 0.41
C LEU A 80 -16.03 -1.43 0.31
N SER A 81 -15.54 -1.18 -0.91
CA SER A 81 -14.14 -0.81 -1.13
C SER A 81 -13.80 0.52 -0.45
N SER A 82 -14.71 1.49 -0.42
CA SER A 82 -14.50 2.78 0.26
C SER A 82 -14.30 2.63 1.77
N VAL A 83 -15.08 1.76 2.44
CA VAL A 83 -14.86 1.41 3.85
C VAL A 83 -13.52 0.73 4.05
N MET A 84 -13.20 -0.25 3.19
CA MET A 84 -11.93 -0.98 3.28
C MET A 84 -10.72 -0.09 3.02
N LEU A 85 -10.81 0.89 2.12
CA LEU A 85 -9.76 1.90 1.93
C LEU A 85 -9.45 2.65 3.23
N VAL A 86 -10.49 3.11 3.94
CA VAL A 86 -10.31 3.82 5.22
C VAL A 86 -9.65 2.90 6.25
N VAL A 87 -10.16 1.67 6.42
CA VAL A 87 -9.62 0.72 7.40
C VAL A 87 -8.14 0.42 7.12
N VAL A 88 -7.82 0.05 5.88
CA VAL A 88 -6.45 -0.34 5.49
C VAL A 88 -5.49 0.83 5.65
N THR A 89 -5.83 2.01 5.14
CA THR A 89 -4.93 3.17 5.19
C THR A 89 -4.75 3.69 6.61
N PHE A 90 -5.83 3.71 7.41
CA PHE A 90 -5.78 4.19 8.80
C PHE A 90 -4.92 3.27 9.67
N VAL A 91 -5.18 1.96 9.63
CA VAL A 91 -4.37 0.98 10.37
C VAL A 91 -2.91 1.03 9.92
N SER A 92 -2.67 1.10 8.61
CA SER A 92 -1.31 1.21 8.07
C SER A 92 -0.60 2.48 8.54
N ALA A 93 -1.28 3.63 8.57
CA ALA A 93 -0.71 4.89 9.09
C ALA A 93 -0.29 4.75 10.56
N LEU A 94 -1.15 4.16 11.41
CA LEU A 94 -0.81 3.91 12.81
C LEU A 94 0.40 2.96 12.96
N VAL A 95 0.44 1.90 12.16
CA VAL A 95 1.57 0.95 12.17
C VAL A 95 2.87 1.62 11.71
N HIS A 96 2.82 2.49 10.69
CA HIS A 96 4.01 3.26 10.26
C HIS A 96 4.53 4.17 11.37
N ILE A 97 3.64 4.93 12.03
CA ILE A 97 4.02 5.81 13.14
C ILE A 97 4.61 5.00 14.30
N TYR A 98 3.96 3.89 14.66
CA TYR A 98 4.47 2.98 15.70
C TYR A 98 5.86 2.43 15.35
N SER A 99 6.07 2.06 14.08
CA SER A 99 7.31 1.46 13.59
C SER A 99 8.51 2.40 13.65
N ILE A 100 8.30 3.72 13.67
CA ILE A 100 9.38 4.71 13.90
C ILE A 100 10.09 4.44 15.23
N GLY A 101 9.31 4.23 16.29
CA GLY A 101 9.83 3.89 17.62
C GLY A 101 10.33 2.44 17.70
N TYR A 102 9.52 1.50 17.20
CA TYR A 102 9.82 0.07 17.25
C TYR A 102 11.16 -0.29 16.60
N MET A 103 11.45 0.26 15.41
CA MET A 103 12.68 0.01 14.66
C MET A 103 13.80 1.01 14.99
N SER A 104 13.70 1.81 16.08
CA SER A 104 14.64 2.90 16.38
C SER A 104 16.10 2.45 16.49
N HIS A 105 16.35 1.24 16.94
CA HIS A 105 17.68 0.67 17.14
C HIS A 105 18.18 -0.22 15.99
N ASP A 106 17.34 -0.49 14.97
CA ASP A 106 17.73 -1.37 13.85
C ASP A 106 18.42 -0.55 12.74
N PRO A 107 19.60 -0.97 12.25
CA PRO A 107 20.30 -0.28 11.16
C PRO A 107 19.59 -0.37 9.81
N HIS A 108 18.66 -1.30 9.64
CA HIS A 108 17.96 -1.55 8.39
C HIS A 108 16.53 -0.95 8.35
N LYS A 109 16.25 0.03 9.24
CA LYS A 109 14.95 0.72 9.28
C LYS A 109 14.41 1.17 7.91
N PRO A 110 15.21 1.80 7.02
CA PRO A 110 14.69 2.27 5.72
C PRO A 110 14.10 1.14 4.90
N ARG A 111 14.73 -0.04 4.91
CA ARG A 111 14.24 -1.23 4.21
C ARG A 111 12.92 -1.72 4.80
N PHE A 112 12.80 -1.75 6.13
CA PHE A 112 11.58 -2.15 6.82
C PHE A 112 10.41 -1.21 6.47
N MET A 113 10.61 0.10 6.60
CA MET A 113 9.58 1.10 6.30
C MET A 113 9.14 1.07 4.84
N SER A 114 10.08 0.83 3.92
CA SER A 114 9.77 0.68 2.49
C SER A 114 8.94 -0.57 2.20
N TYR A 115 9.26 -1.70 2.82
CA TYR A 115 8.47 -2.93 2.68
C TYR A 115 7.06 -2.78 3.25
N LEU A 116 6.93 -2.11 4.40
CA LEU A 116 5.64 -1.83 5.02
C LEU A 116 4.76 -0.94 4.14
N SER A 117 5.36 0.08 3.51
CA SER A 117 4.65 0.96 2.58
C SER A 117 4.28 0.26 1.28
N LEU A 118 5.15 -0.64 0.77
CA LEU A 118 4.86 -1.48 -0.39
C LEU A 118 3.73 -2.48 -0.09
N PHE A 119 3.70 -3.05 1.11
CA PHE A 119 2.60 -3.88 1.58
C PHE A 119 1.27 -3.12 1.54
N THR A 120 1.26 -1.88 2.03
CA THR A 120 0.07 -1.02 2.00
C THR A 120 -0.41 -0.78 0.56
N PHE A 121 0.50 -0.46 -0.37
CA PHE A 121 0.17 -0.32 -1.79
C PHE A 121 -0.47 -1.59 -2.36
N SER A 122 0.13 -2.76 -2.12
CA SER A 122 -0.36 -4.04 -2.63
C SER A 122 -1.75 -4.36 -2.07
N MET A 123 -1.99 -4.08 -0.79
CA MET A 123 -3.29 -4.26 -0.17
C MET A 123 -4.35 -3.31 -0.74
N LEU A 124 -3.99 -2.06 -1.01
CA LEU A 124 -4.89 -1.11 -1.66
C LEU A 124 -5.20 -1.52 -3.09
N ALA A 125 -4.19 -1.97 -3.86
CA ALA A 125 -4.39 -2.48 -5.23
C ALA A 125 -5.35 -3.68 -5.28
N LEU A 126 -5.29 -4.55 -4.25
CA LEU A 126 -6.23 -5.66 -4.09
C LEU A 126 -7.64 -5.16 -3.80
N VAL A 127 -7.80 -4.24 -2.85
CA VAL A 127 -9.11 -3.72 -2.41
C VAL A 127 -9.87 -2.99 -3.51
N VAL A 128 -9.15 -2.24 -4.37
CA VAL A 128 -9.77 -1.47 -5.47
C VAL A 128 -9.82 -2.22 -6.79
N SER A 129 -9.52 -3.51 -6.81
CA SER A 129 -9.49 -4.30 -8.03
C SER A 129 -10.88 -4.45 -8.64
N ASP A 130 -10.98 -4.28 -9.96
CA ASP A 130 -12.20 -4.44 -10.74
C ASP A 130 -12.31 -5.82 -11.41
N ASN A 131 -11.20 -6.54 -11.49
CA ASN A 131 -11.15 -7.85 -12.13
C ASN A 131 -10.21 -8.81 -11.41
N PHE A 132 -10.40 -10.12 -11.64
CA PHE A 132 -9.64 -11.16 -10.97
C PHE A 132 -8.13 -11.14 -11.25
N LEU A 133 -7.68 -10.64 -12.41
CA LEU A 133 -6.26 -10.54 -12.71
C LEU A 133 -5.59 -9.45 -11.85
N GLN A 134 -6.23 -8.30 -11.73
CA GLN A 134 -5.74 -7.23 -10.86
C GLN A 134 -5.81 -7.64 -9.39
N LEU A 135 -6.88 -8.33 -8.98
CA LEU A 135 -7.02 -8.88 -7.64
C LEU A 135 -5.88 -9.87 -7.34
N PHE A 136 -5.58 -10.77 -8.27
CA PHE A 136 -4.46 -11.71 -8.16
C PHE A 136 -3.12 -10.98 -8.02
N PHE A 137 -2.88 -9.94 -8.83
CA PHE A 137 -1.67 -9.12 -8.69
C PHE A 137 -1.53 -8.52 -7.29
N GLY A 138 -2.59 -7.92 -6.75
CA GLY A 138 -2.59 -7.36 -5.39
C GLY A 138 -2.35 -8.44 -4.33
N TRP A 139 -2.99 -9.59 -4.49
CA TRP A 139 -2.84 -10.75 -3.59
C TRP A 139 -1.40 -11.26 -3.54
N GLU A 140 -0.78 -11.50 -4.70
CA GLU A 140 0.62 -11.92 -4.79
C GLU A 140 1.56 -10.86 -4.23
N GLY A 141 1.27 -9.58 -4.48
CA GLY A 141 2.02 -8.46 -3.90
C GLY A 141 1.99 -8.45 -2.37
N VAL A 142 0.83 -8.68 -1.76
CA VAL A 142 0.67 -8.81 -0.30
C VAL A 142 1.46 -10.01 0.22
N GLY A 143 1.38 -11.16 -0.46
CA GLY A 143 2.14 -12.37 -0.13
C GLY A 143 3.64 -12.13 -0.16
N LEU A 144 4.14 -11.52 -1.23
CA LEU A 144 5.56 -11.18 -1.38
C LEU A 144 6.03 -10.23 -0.27
N CYS A 145 5.27 -9.16 0.00
CA CYS A 145 5.62 -8.21 1.06
C CYS A 145 5.59 -8.85 2.45
N SER A 146 4.64 -9.75 2.70
CA SER A 146 4.57 -10.53 3.94
C SER A 146 5.82 -11.40 4.12
N TYR A 147 6.23 -12.12 3.09
CA TYR A 147 7.46 -12.89 3.09
C TYR A 147 8.68 -12.03 3.44
N LEU A 148 8.82 -10.85 2.78
CA LEU A 148 9.93 -9.92 3.02
C LEU A 148 9.93 -9.32 4.43
N LEU A 149 8.74 -9.13 5.04
CA LEU A 149 8.60 -8.60 6.40
C LEU A 149 8.81 -9.67 7.46
N ILE A 150 8.29 -10.90 7.27
CA ILE A 150 8.49 -12.01 8.20
C ILE A 150 9.98 -12.41 8.22
N GLY A 151 10.57 -12.57 7.02
CA GLY A 151 11.99 -12.88 6.83
C GLY A 151 12.92 -11.67 6.96
N PHE A 152 12.47 -10.54 7.54
CA PHE A 152 13.23 -9.31 7.60
C PHE A 152 14.61 -9.50 8.25
N TRP A 153 14.66 -10.22 9.37
CA TRP A 153 15.91 -10.62 10.03
C TRP A 153 16.41 -11.97 9.49
N TYR A 154 16.75 -12.02 8.22
CA TYR A 154 17.17 -13.23 7.49
C TYR A 154 18.35 -13.99 8.10
N LYS A 155 19.10 -13.39 9.05
CA LYS A 155 20.15 -14.08 9.82
C LYS A 155 19.60 -14.92 10.97
N LYS A 156 18.32 -14.75 11.34
CA LYS A 156 17.68 -15.56 12.38
C LYS A 156 17.00 -16.76 11.73
N GLU A 157 17.43 -17.95 12.10
CA GLU A 157 16.88 -19.20 11.58
C GLU A 157 15.37 -19.34 11.84
N THR A 158 14.92 -18.89 13.01
CA THR A 158 13.49 -18.89 13.36
C THR A 158 12.64 -17.99 12.43
N ALA A 159 13.17 -16.85 11.98
CA ALA A 159 12.50 -15.98 11.03
C ALA A 159 12.44 -16.58 9.63
N ASN A 160 13.55 -17.21 9.18
CA ASN A 160 13.60 -17.87 7.88
C ASN A 160 12.66 -19.07 7.79
N ASN A 161 12.54 -19.85 8.86
CA ASN A 161 11.63 -21.01 8.90
C ASN A 161 10.14 -20.60 8.96
N ALA A 162 9.85 -19.35 9.35
CA ALA A 162 8.49 -18.81 9.42
C ALA A 162 8.06 -18.09 8.14
N ALA A 163 9.01 -17.70 7.29
CA ALA A 163 8.77 -17.01 6.02
C ALA A 163 8.60 -18.01 4.88
#